data_0e44f6e0fc3ad333e55afcf515587651
#
_entry.id   0e44f6e0fc3ad333e55afcf515587651
#
_cell.length_a   1.000
_cell.length_b   1.000
_cell.length_c   1.000
_cell.angle_alpha   90.00
_cell.angle_beta   90.00
_cell.angle_gamma   90.00
#
_symmetry.space_group_name_H-M   'P 1'
#
loop_
_entity.id
_entity.type
_entity.pdbx_description
1 polymer ?
#
loop_
_entity_poly.entity_id
_entity_poly.type
_entity_poly.pdbx_seq_one_letter_code
_entity_poly.pdbx_strand_id
1 'polypeptide(L)'
;MKAERQVDNSERGFEQLHRRTQIRRLRRLAEVALAAYDLPPVSMTLLAHLFNTTFRVDTATGQRYVLRIHRAGTPTLESVGAELDWLAALRRDTTLEVPAPVPTRAGPLLILAATPGVPQPHICVLFHWLPGRLLRHGLTPRHMERTGELMARLQNHARQWGPPPGFTRGRVDWPIEAARWVPDPFAQEVIASIHTLVARTLSVAEAERVMAVLERVRTAEQALGQGPDTFGLIHADLHYGNLLFARGTVRAIDFDDCGFGPLLYDPAVMFNEILDWPEYPALRARLLAGYRRVRPLPAEHEAHLDTFIALRRIQDALWVLDWRKHPGISGDWAAQAQRSLAPIGDLAGICV
;
A
#
# COMPACT_ATOMS: atom_id res chain seq x y z
N MET A 1 -23.25 23.05 20.62
CA MET A 1 -22.97 21.89 21.50
C MET A 1 -23.76 20.62 21.20
N LYS A 2 -25.02 20.64 20.80
CA LYS A 2 -25.81 19.42 20.44
C LYS A 2 -25.48 18.85 19.05
N ALA A 3 -25.10 19.67 18.10
CA ALA A 3 -24.76 19.23 16.74
C ALA A 3 -23.41 18.48 16.66
N GLU A 4 -22.38 18.93 17.38
CA GLU A 4 -21.08 18.25 17.42
C GLU A 4 -21.13 16.87 18.09
N ARG A 5 -21.96 16.69 19.14
CA ARG A 5 -22.16 15.36 19.75
C ARG A 5 -22.93 14.39 18.86
N GLN A 6 -23.76 14.89 17.95
CA GLN A 6 -24.55 14.05 17.04
C GLN A 6 -23.72 13.53 15.86
N VAL A 7 -22.74 14.33 15.38
CA VAL A 7 -21.78 13.92 14.34
C VAL A 7 -20.84 12.85 14.89
N ASP A 8 -20.26 13.04 16.08
CA ASP A 8 -19.37 12.04 16.72
C ASP A 8 -20.04 10.69 16.99
N ASN A 9 -21.33 10.68 17.38
CA ASN A 9 -22.10 9.44 17.55
C ASN A 9 -22.46 8.74 16.22
N SER A 10 -22.61 9.47 15.11
CA SER A 10 -22.93 8.88 13.81
C SER A 10 -21.71 8.24 13.17
N GLU A 11 -20.50 8.78 13.37
CA GLU A 11 -19.24 8.24 12.89
C GLU A 11 -18.87 6.92 13.58
N ARG A 12 -18.90 6.91 14.91
CA ARG A 12 -18.74 5.67 15.69
C ARG A 12 -19.77 4.60 15.31
N GLY A 13 -20.99 5.01 14.98
CA GLY A 13 -22.03 4.12 14.55
C GLY A 13 -21.79 3.45 13.21
N PHE A 14 -21.16 4.11 12.23
CA PHE A 14 -20.89 3.54 10.91
C PHE A 14 -19.81 2.43 10.96
N GLU A 15 -18.70 2.68 11.61
CA GLU A 15 -17.59 1.71 11.75
C GLU A 15 -18.01 0.47 12.57
N GLN A 16 -19.00 0.60 13.43
CA GLN A 16 -19.55 -0.51 14.21
C GLN A 16 -20.63 -1.31 13.47
N LEU A 17 -21.10 -0.84 12.33
CA LEU A 17 -22.10 -1.55 11.54
C LEU A 17 -21.55 -2.86 10.99
N HIS A 18 -22.43 -3.84 10.88
CA HIS A 18 -22.07 -5.08 10.20
C HIS A 18 -21.57 -4.80 8.77
N ARG A 19 -20.50 -5.47 8.36
CA ARG A 19 -19.79 -5.28 7.07
C ARG A 19 -20.74 -5.18 5.85
N ARG A 20 -21.79 -6.01 5.79
CA ARG A 20 -22.79 -5.96 4.71
C ARG A 20 -23.56 -4.63 4.67
N THR A 21 -23.82 -4.03 5.84
CA THR A 21 -24.52 -2.76 5.95
C THR A 21 -23.61 -1.61 5.51
N GLN A 22 -22.33 -1.62 5.89
CA GLN A 22 -21.34 -0.66 5.43
C GLN A 22 -21.23 -0.71 3.89
N ILE A 23 -21.05 -1.89 3.30
CA ILE A 23 -20.96 -2.08 1.85
C ILE A 23 -22.22 -1.57 1.13
N ARG A 24 -23.42 -1.82 1.68
CA ARG A 24 -24.67 -1.33 1.09
C ARG A 24 -24.74 0.20 1.08
N ARG A 25 -24.29 0.87 2.15
CA ARG A 25 -24.23 2.34 2.22
C ARG A 25 -23.17 2.91 1.28
N LEU A 26 -21.98 2.30 1.24
CA LEU A 26 -20.91 2.69 0.33
C LEU A 26 -21.26 2.45 -1.15
N ARG A 27 -22.12 1.47 -1.46
CA ARG A 27 -22.68 1.30 -2.81
C ARG A 27 -23.52 2.51 -3.24
N ARG A 28 -24.36 3.05 -2.34
CA ARG A 28 -25.13 4.28 -2.61
C ARG A 28 -24.21 5.48 -2.81
N LEU A 29 -23.14 5.58 -2.02
CA LEU A 29 -22.13 6.61 -2.20
C LEU A 29 -21.41 6.43 -3.55
N ALA A 30 -21.13 5.20 -3.98
CA ALA A 30 -20.58 4.90 -5.29
C ALA A 30 -21.50 5.39 -6.43
N GLU A 31 -22.83 5.22 -6.31
CA GLU A 31 -23.81 5.71 -7.27
C GLU A 31 -23.76 7.25 -7.37
N VAL A 32 -23.68 7.94 -6.23
CA VAL A 32 -23.49 9.40 -6.20
C VAL A 32 -22.17 9.81 -6.86
N ALA A 33 -21.08 9.09 -6.57
CA ALA A 33 -19.78 9.37 -7.17
C ALA A 33 -19.81 9.18 -8.69
N LEU A 34 -20.40 8.09 -9.18
CA LEU A 34 -20.49 7.78 -10.62
C LEU A 34 -21.33 8.79 -11.38
N ALA A 35 -22.29 9.46 -10.74
CA ALA A 35 -23.07 10.53 -11.37
C ALA A 35 -22.22 11.74 -11.82
N ALA A 36 -20.97 11.88 -11.34
CA ALA A 36 -20.06 12.92 -11.81
C ALA A 36 -19.34 12.58 -13.13
N TYR A 37 -19.43 11.34 -13.59
CA TYR A 37 -18.77 10.88 -14.81
C TYR A 37 -19.76 10.74 -15.96
N ASP A 38 -19.26 10.82 -17.18
CA ASP A 38 -20.06 10.60 -18.40
C ASP A 38 -20.08 9.10 -18.75
N LEU A 39 -20.68 8.32 -17.85
CA LEU A 39 -20.75 6.87 -17.97
C LEU A 39 -22.18 6.40 -17.62
N PRO A 40 -22.85 5.65 -18.50
CA PRO A 40 -24.07 4.92 -18.13
C PRO A 40 -23.70 3.57 -17.45
N PRO A 41 -23.54 3.53 -16.11
CA PRO A 41 -23.21 2.28 -15.43
C PRO A 41 -24.41 1.34 -15.49
N VAL A 42 -24.16 0.06 -15.82
CA VAL A 42 -25.18 -0.99 -15.82
C VAL A 42 -25.08 -1.82 -14.56
N SER A 43 -23.88 -2.08 -14.10
CA SER A 43 -23.68 -2.87 -12.89
C SER A 43 -22.43 -2.46 -12.11
N MET A 44 -22.47 -2.72 -10.81
CA MET A 44 -21.33 -2.58 -9.92
C MET A 44 -21.12 -3.89 -9.16
N THR A 45 -19.88 -4.39 -9.17
CA THR A 45 -19.47 -5.60 -8.42
C THR A 45 -18.42 -5.20 -7.40
N LEU A 46 -18.63 -5.55 -6.13
CA LEU A 46 -17.62 -5.33 -5.08
C LEU A 46 -16.38 -6.17 -5.37
N LEU A 47 -15.22 -5.53 -5.42
CA LEU A 47 -13.92 -6.19 -5.53
C LEU A 47 -13.23 -6.33 -4.17
N ALA A 48 -13.19 -5.25 -3.40
CA ALA A 48 -12.56 -5.21 -2.09
C ALA A 48 -13.28 -4.24 -1.14
N HIS A 49 -13.20 -4.52 0.15
CA HIS A 49 -13.64 -3.64 1.22
C HIS A 49 -12.82 -3.97 2.46
N LEU A 50 -11.75 -3.24 2.64
CA LEU A 50 -10.87 -3.30 3.80
C LEU A 50 -10.45 -1.87 4.17
N PHE A 51 -9.35 -1.35 3.64
CA PHE A 51 -8.94 0.05 3.75
C PHE A 51 -9.82 0.92 2.86
N ASN A 52 -9.71 0.68 1.57
CA ASN A 52 -10.57 1.27 0.56
C ASN A 52 -11.74 0.34 0.23
N THR A 53 -12.78 0.93 -0.34
CA THR A 53 -13.86 0.15 -0.94
C THR A 53 -13.76 0.28 -2.44
N THR A 54 -13.60 -0.85 -3.12
CA THR A 54 -13.36 -0.89 -4.56
C THR A 54 -14.47 -1.64 -5.26
N PHE A 55 -15.07 -1.00 -6.28
CA PHE A 55 -16.09 -1.60 -7.12
C PHE A 55 -15.61 -1.69 -8.57
N ARG A 56 -15.85 -2.84 -9.22
CA ARG A 56 -15.86 -2.91 -10.67
C ARG A 56 -17.16 -2.30 -11.18
N VAL A 57 -17.07 -1.44 -12.17
CA VAL A 57 -18.19 -0.82 -12.84
C VAL A 57 -18.21 -1.30 -14.29
N ASP A 58 -19.31 -1.92 -14.71
CA ASP A 58 -19.53 -2.38 -16.08
C ASP A 58 -20.54 -1.44 -16.75
N THR A 59 -20.28 -1.02 -17.99
CA THR A 59 -21.15 -0.14 -18.78
C THR A 59 -21.94 -0.91 -19.84
N ALA A 60 -23.00 -0.28 -20.38
CA ALA A 60 -23.79 -0.83 -21.47
C ALA A 60 -22.98 -1.09 -22.74
N THR A 61 -21.88 -0.35 -22.94
CA THR A 61 -20.97 -0.50 -24.08
C THR A 61 -19.91 -1.60 -23.88
N GLY A 62 -19.98 -2.34 -22.75
CA GLY A 62 -19.02 -3.40 -22.42
C GLY A 62 -17.68 -2.89 -21.85
N GLN A 63 -17.53 -1.58 -21.67
CA GLN A 63 -16.37 -1.00 -21.01
C GLN A 63 -16.41 -1.30 -19.51
N ARG A 64 -15.21 -1.41 -18.91
CA ARG A 64 -15.04 -1.69 -17.48
C ARG A 64 -14.19 -0.61 -16.83
N TYR A 65 -14.54 -0.34 -15.59
CA TYR A 65 -13.82 0.62 -14.74
C TYR A 65 -13.67 0.08 -13.34
N VAL A 66 -12.81 0.74 -12.56
CA VAL A 66 -12.65 0.49 -11.12
C VAL A 66 -12.93 1.80 -10.40
N LEU A 67 -13.96 1.82 -9.57
CA LEU A 67 -14.22 2.94 -8.65
C LEU A 67 -13.59 2.60 -7.29
N ARG A 68 -12.63 3.43 -6.87
CA ARG A 68 -12.04 3.38 -5.53
C ARG A 68 -12.67 4.48 -4.68
N ILE A 69 -13.22 4.08 -3.55
CA ILE A 69 -13.72 4.95 -2.49
C ILE A 69 -12.71 4.87 -1.37
N HIS A 70 -11.99 5.95 -1.12
CA HIS A 70 -11.05 6.02 -0.02
C HIS A 70 -11.76 6.04 1.32
N ARG A 71 -11.11 5.55 2.34
CA ARG A 71 -11.61 5.66 3.71
C ARG A 71 -11.70 7.14 4.11
N ALA A 72 -12.73 7.48 4.90
CA ALA A 72 -12.89 8.83 5.42
C ALA A 72 -11.76 9.19 6.40
N GLY A 73 -11.31 10.44 6.34
CA GLY A 73 -10.30 10.98 7.26
C GLY A 73 -8.84 10.66 6.90
N THR A 74 -8.61 9.69 6.03
CA THR A 74 -7.29 9.33 5.47
C THR A 74 -7.50 8.63 4.13
N PRO A 75 -6.81 8.96 3.05
CA PRO A 75 -5.82 10.02 2.86
C PRO A 75 -6.42 11.43 2.65
N THR A 76 -5.56 12.46 2.54
CA THR A 76 -5.98 13.82 2.17
C THR A 76 -6.16 13.97 0.66
N LEU A 77 -6.85 15.04 0.23
CA LEU A 77 -7.01 15.36 -1.21
C LEU A 77 -5.65 15.54 -1.89
N GLU A 78 -4.71 16.21 -1.22
CA GLU A 78 -3.35 16.45 -1.74
C GLU A 78 -2.59 15.13 -1.91
N SER A 79 -2.72 14.23 -0.94
CA SER A 79 -2.07 12.91 -1.01
C SER A 79 -2.62 12.07 -2.15
N VAL A 80 -3.94 12.01 -2.34
CA VAL A 80 -4.54 11.31 -3.49
C VAL A 80 -4.17 12.01 -4.80
N GLY A 81 -4.18 13.34 -4.84
CA GLY A 81 -3.72 14.12 -6.00
C GLY A 81 -2.29 13.73 -6.40
N ALA A 82 -1.38 13.65 -5.44
CA ALA A 82 0.01 13.26 -5.69
C ALA A 82 0.16 11.84 -6.25
N GLU A 83 -0.64 10.86 -5.80
CA GLU A 83 -0.71 9.54 -6.45
C GLU A 83 -1.10 9.67 -7.93
N LEU A 84 -2.16 10.44 -8.22
CA LEU A 84 -2.66 10.62 -9.57
C LEU A 84 -1.67 11.35 -10.47
N ASP A 85 -0.91 12.30 -9.93
CA ASP A 85 0.18 12.99 -10.65
C ASP A 85 1.29 12.01 -11.06
N TRP A 86 1.71 11.12 -10.17
CA TRP A 86 2.71 10.12 -10.51
C TRP A 86 2.19 9.11 -11.53
N LEU A 87 0.96 8.64 -11.41
CA LEU A 87 0.33 7.77 -12.40
C LEU A 87 0.23 8.44 -13.78
N ALA A 88 -0.12 9.73 -13.84
CA ALA A 88 -0.17 10.50 -15.08
C ALA A 88 1.24 10.63 -15.70
N ALA A 89 2.27 10.90 -14.90
CA ALA A 89 3.64 10.98 -15.35
C ALA A 89 4.14 9.62 -15.89
N LEU A 90 3.93 8.53 -15.15
CA LEU A 90 4.29 7.17 -15.60
C LEU A 90 3.69 6.83 -16.96
N ARG A 91 2.43 7.18 -17.18
CA ARG A 91 1.73 6.94 -18.45
C ARG A 91 2.23 7.81 -19.59
N ARG A 92 2.65 9.04 -19.31
CA ARG A 92 3.20 9.98 -20.29
C ARG A 92 4.62 9.60 -20.70
N ASP A 93 5.45 9.21 -19.72
CA ASP A 93 6.90 9.12 -19.88
C ASP A 93 7.39 7.70 -20.15
N THR A 94 6.53 6.68 -19.95
CA THR A 94 6.93 5.28 -20.05
C THR A 94 5.93 4.45 -20.87
N THR A 95 6.33 3.22 -21.18
CA THR A 95 5.45 2.20 -21.75
C THR A 95 4.81 1.31 -20.68
N LEU A 96 4.95 1.65 -19.39
CA LEU A 96 4.35 0.89 -18.31
C LEU A 96 2.83 1.04 -18.32
N GLU A 97 2.14 -0.07 -18.25
CA GLU A 97 0.70 -0.09 -18.10
C GLU A 97 0.36 0.01 -16.61
N VAL A 98 -0.04 1.20 -16.16
CA VAL A 98 -0.47 1.51 -14.79
C VAL A 98 -1.92 2.00 -14.77
N PRO A 99 -2.60 2.06 -13.61
CA PRO A 99 -3.97 2.57 -13.52
C PRO A 99 -4.11 3.95 -14.18
N ALA A 100 -5.16 4.11 -14.98
CA ALA A 100 -5.48 5.34 -15.68
C ALA A 100 -6.69 5.99 -15.04
N PRO A 101 -6.57 7.11 -14.31
CA PRO A 101 -7.71 7.79 -13.77
C PRO A 101 -8.57 8.38 -14.90
N VAL A 102 -9.88 8.36 -14.69
CA VAL A 102 -10.90 8.92 -15.61
C VAL A 102 -11.29 10.29 -15.10
N PRO A 103 -11.23 11.34 -15.92
CA PRO A 103 -11.70 12.65 -15.50
C PRO A 103 -13.23 12.65 -15.32
N THR A 104 -13.71 13.41 -14.35
CA THR A 104 -15.13 13.73 -14.24
C THR A 104 -15.58 14.61 -15.42
N ARG A 105 -16.88 14.79 -15.60
CA ARG A 105 -17.43 15.76 -16.59
C ARG A 105 -16.93 17.18 -16.38
N ALA A 106 -16.60 17.55 -15.13
CA ALA A 106 -16.08 18.88 -14.80
C ALA A 106 -14.55 18.99 -14.96
N GLY A 107 -13.85 17.87 -15.25
CA GLY A 107 -12.40 17.82 -15.47
C GLY A 107 -11.57 17.17 -14.34
N PRO A 108 -11.85 17.40 -13.06
CA PRO A 108 -11.05 16.81 -11.99
C PRO A 108 -10.99 15.27 -12.05
N LEU A 109 -9.85 14.69 -11.60
CA LEU A 109 -9.64 13.23 -11.58
C LEU A 109 -10.21 12.56 -10.32
N LEU A 110 -10.54 13.33 -9.29
CA LEU A 110 -11.11 12.86 -8.04
C LEU A 110 -12.32 13.72 -7.65
N ILE A 111 -13.19 13.18 -6.82
CA ILE A 111 -14.32 13.90 -6.24
C ILE A 111 -14.49 13.57 -4.76
N LEU A 112 -15.14 14.48 -4.04
CA LEU A 112 -15.71 14.22 -2.72
C LEU A 112 -17.18 13.84 -2.88
N ALA A 113 -17.54 12.60 -2.51
CA ALA A 113 -18.92 12.12 -2.53
C ALA A 113 -19.45 11.97 -1.12
N ALA A 114 -20.71 12.35 -0.92
CA ALA A 114 -21.42 12.21 0.35
C ALA A 114 -22.82 11.62 0.11
N THR A 115 -23.32 10.82 1.06
CA THR A 115 -24.67 10.25 1.00
C THR A 115 -25.21 10.05 2.41
N PRO A 116 -26.52 10.15 2.64
CA PRO A 116 -27.13 9.89 3.94
C PRO A 116 -26.75 8.50 4.48
N GLY A 117 -26.36 8.45 5.76
CA GLY A 117 -25.96 7.23 6.44
C GLY A 117 -24.49 6.83 6.27
N VAL A 118 -23.68 7.64 5.55
CA VAL A 118 -22.23 7.62 5.57
C VAL A 118 -21.78 8.94 6.20
N PRO A 119 -21.03 8.90 7.32
CA PRO A 119 -20.87 10.08 8.20
C PRO A 119 -20.13 11.25 7.58
N GLN A 120 -19.14 10.97 6.72
CA GLN A 120 -18.26 11.97 6.12
C GLN A 120 -18.21 11.82 4.60
N PRO A 121 -17.86 12.88 3.88
CA PRO A 121 -17.52 12.77 2.47
C PRO A 121 -16.30 11.86 2.27
N HIS A 122 -16.33 11.06 1.22
CA HIS A 122 -15.23 10.18 0.83
C HIS A 122 -14.62 10.67 -0.47
N ILE A 123 -13.30 10.60 -0.56
CA ILE A 123 -12.59 10.80 -1.82
C ILE A 123 -12.86 9.60 -2.71
N CYS A 124 -13.29 9.85 -3.94
CA CYS A 124 -13.57 8.81 -4.93
C CYS A 124 -12.77 9.07 -6.19
N VAL A 125 -12.17 8.00 -6.73
CA VAL A 125 -11.41 8.02 -8.00
C VAL A 125 -11.91 6.88 -8.88
N LEU A 126 -12.18 7.19 -10.13
CA LEU A 126 -12.53 6.20 -11.14
C LEU A 126 -11.31 5.93 -12.02
N PHE A 127 -10.98 4.66 -12.22
CA PHE A 127 -9.89 4.22 -13.10
C PHE A 127 -10.44 3.38 -14.26
N HIS A 128 -9.80 3.45 -15.41
CA HIS A 128 -10.01 2.44 -16.45
C HIS A 128 -9.61 1.06 -15.94
N TRP A 129 -10.37 0.04 -16.36
CA TRP A 129 -10.04 -1.35 -16.04
C TRP A 129 -8.71 -1.75 -16.68
N LEU A 130 -7.78 -2.20 -15.86
CA LEU A 130 -6.51 -2.74 -16.32
C LEU A 130 -6.62 -4.27 -16.45
N PRO A 131 -6.46 -4.85 -17.66
CA PRO A 131 -6.64 -6.28 -17.86
C PRO A 131 -5.47 -7.08 -17.27
N GLY A 132 -5.77 -8.25 -16.71
CA GLY A 132 -4.80 -9.16 -16.14
C GLY A 132 -5.43 -10.05 -15.08
N ARG A 133 -4.64 -10.94 -14.52
CA ARG A 133 -5.05 -11.87 -13.46
C ARG A 133 -4.15 -11.68 -12.24
N LEU A 134 -4.74 -11.61 -11.07
CA LEU A 134 -4.02 -11.75 -9.81
C LEU A 134 -3.63 -13.22 -9.63
N LEU A 135 -2.37 -13.47 -9.29
CA LEU A 135 -1.87 -14.82 -9.04
C LEU A 135 -1.61 -14.98 -7.55
N ARG A 136 -2.59 -15.52 -6.83
CA ARG A 136 -2.42 -15.84 -5.40
C ARG A 136 -1.55 -17.09 -5.18
N HIS A 137 -1.45 -17.94 -6.19
CA HIS A 137 -0.65 -19.17 -6.23
C HIS A 137 -0.07 -19.34 -7.62
N GLY A 138 1.02 -20.12 -7.71
CA GLY A 138 1.63 -20.45 -9.00
C GLY A 138 2.46 -19.32 -9.61
N LEU A 139 3.04 -18.47 -8.78
CA LEU A 139 4.09 -17.55 -9.24
C LEU A 139 5.25 -18.36 -9.77
N THR A 140 5.68 -18.05 -10.98
CA THR A 140 6.81 -18.70 -11.63
C THR A 140 8.07 -17.84 -11.56
N PRO A 141 9.27 -18.42 -11.75
CA PRO A 141 10.52 -17.65 -11.87
C PRO A 141 10.44 -16.53 -12.91
N ARG A 142 9.71 -16.75 -14.02
CA ARG A 142 9.52 -15.72 -15.06
C ARG A 142 8.62 -14.58 -14.58
N HIS A 143 7.59 -14.85 -13.78
CA HIS A 143 6.76 -13.81 -13.17
C HIS A 143 7.60 -12.93 -12.27
N MET A 144 8.45 -13.52 -11.42
CA MET A 144 9.31 -12.79 -10.50
C MET A 144 10.36 -11.94 -11.23
N GLU A 145 10.97 -12.48 -12.29
CA GLU A 145 11.90 -11.74 -13.13
C GLU A 145 11.26 -10.49 -13.74
N ARG A 146 10.04 -10.62 -14.29
CA ARG A 146 9.29 -9.48 -14.82
C ARG A 146 8.84 -8.50 -13.73
N THR A 147 8.55 -8.98 -12.54
CA THR A 147 8.25 -8.12 -11.38
C THR A 147 9.45 -7.29 -10.98
N GLY A 148 10.65 -7.89 -10.93
CA GLY A 148 11.88 -7.14 -10.65
C GLY A 148 12.18 -6.07 -11.72
N GLU A 149 11.99 -6.40 -13.01
CA GLU A 149 12.10 -5.41 -14.09
C GLU A 149 11.12 -4.24 -13.91
N LEU A 150 9.86 -4.53 -13.53
CA LEU A 150 8.82 -3.53 -13.28
C LEU A 150 9.22 -2.60 -12.12
N MET A 151 9.61 -3.16 -10.97
CA MET A 151 10.06 -2.39 -9.80
C MET A 151 11.18 -1.42 -10.17
N ALA A 152 12.22 -1.92 -10.82
CA ALA A 152 13.35 -1.10 -11.24
C ALA A 152 12.97 0.01 -12.24
N ARG A 153 12.01 -0.25 -13.14
CA ARG A 153 11.49 0.77 -14.07
C ARG A 153 10.70 1.86 -13.37
N LEU A 154 9.85 1.50 -12.40
CA LEU A 154 9.10 2.47 -11.59
C LEU A 154 10.07 3.40 -10.84
N GLN A 155 11.09 2.83 -10.20
CA GLN A 155 12.10 3.57 -9.45
C GLN A 155 13.00 4.43 -10.36
N ASN A 156 13.37 3.95 -11.56
CA ASN A 156 14.12 4.76 -12.52
C ASN A 156 13.29 5.93 -13.04
N HIS A 157 12.00 5.75 -13.29
CA HIS A 157 11.10 6.85 -13.64
C HIS A 157 11.04 7.87 -12.50
N ALA A 158 10.77 7.42 -11.27
CA ALA A 158 10.68 8.29 -10.10
C ALA A 158 11.96 9.13 -9.88
N ARG A 159 13.14 8.55 -10.14
CA ARG A 159 14.44 9.24 -10.06
C ARG A 159 14.57 10.39 -11.09
N GLN A 160 14.01 10.20 -12.28
CA GLN A 160 14.11 11.15 -13.38
C GLN A 160 12.98 12.17 -13.41
N TRP A 161 11.85 11.81 -12.81
CA TRP A 161 10.68 12.65 -12.76
C TRP A 161 10.84 13.76 -11.73
N GLY A 162 10.58 14.99 -12.15
CA GLY A 162 10.47 16.14 -11.26
C GLY A 162 8.99 16.26 -10.82
N PRO A 163 8.64 15.95 -9.57
CA PRO A 163 7.28 16.10 -9.11
C PRO A 163 6.84 17.57 -9.16
N PRO A 164 5.54 17.84 -9.43
CA PRO A 164 5.04 19.22 -9.49
C PRO A 164 5.10 19.89 -8.11
N PRO A 165 5.07 21.24 -8.06
CA PRO A 165 4.94 21.97 -6.80
C PRO A 165 3.71 21.50 -6.01
N GLY A 166 3.87 21.26 -4.72
CA GLY A 166 2.80 20.75 -3.85
C GLY A 166 2.63 19.23 -3.85
N PHE A 167 3.47 18.48 -4.59
CA PHE A 167 3.49 17.02 -4.50
C PHE A 167 3.82 16.58 -3.07
N THR A 168 2.91 15.83 -2.45
CA THR A 168 3.00 15.45 -1.04
C THR A 168 2.74 13.95 -0.88
N ARG A 169 3.81 13.21 -0.57
CA ARG A 169 3.73 11.80 -0.17
C ARG A 169 4.59 11.59 1.07
N GLY A 170 4.08 10.79 1.99
CA GLY A 170 4.80 10.45 3.21
C GLY A 170 5.97 9.49 2.98
N ARG A 171 6.73 9.25 4.03
CA ARG A 171 7.72 8.17 4.06
C ARG A 171 7.01 6.82 4.18
N VAL A 172 7.68 5.74 3.78
CA VAL A 172 7.12 4.36 3.82
C VAL A 172 7.93 3.42 4.72
N ASP A 173 9.08 3.88 5.20
CA ASP A 173 10.01 3.16 6.06
C ASP A 173 9.73 3.37 7.57
N TRP A 174 8.54 3.83 7.90
CA TRP A 174 8.08 4.04 9.27
C TRP A 174 7.42 2.76 9.84
N PRO A 175 7.64 2.47 11.11
CA PRO A 175 7.11 1.24 11.72
C PRO A 175 5.62 1.30 12.05
N ILE A 176 5.02 2.49 12.19
CA ILE A 176 3.59 2.69 12.46
C ILE A 176 3.02 3.81 11.60
N GLU A 177 1.76 3.70 11.18
CA GLU A 177 1.14 4.65 10.26
C GLU A 177 1.14 6.11 10.77
N ALA A 178 1.03 6.31 12.06
CA ALA A 178 1.12 7.64 12.68
C ALA A 178 2.46 8.35 12.39
N ALA A 179 3.53 7.61 12.07
CA ALA A 179 4.84 8.16 11.75
C ALA A 179 5.04 8.50 10.26
N ARG A 180 4.07 8.17 9.40
CA ARG A 180 4.18 8.35 7.94
C ARG A 180 4.47 9.79 7.50
N TRP A 181 4.04 10.75 8.29
CA TRP A 181 4.10 12.17 7.94
C TRP A 181 5.06 12.97 8.81
N VAL A 182 5.82 12.31 9.69
CA VAL A 182 6.86 12.96 10.47
C VAL A 182 8.19 12.99 9.71
N PRO A 183 9.00 14.03 9.89
CA PRO A 183 10.29 14.16 9.18
C PRO A 183 11.28 13.03 9.51
N ASP A 184 11.29 12.58 10.76
CA ASP A 184 12.14 11.47 11.23
C ASP A 184 11.25 10.33 11.77
N PRO A 185 11.11 9.21 11.03
CA PRO A 185 10.31 8.08 11.45
C PRO A 185 10.86 7.33 12.67
N PHE A 186 12.10 7.62 13.05
CA PHE A 186 12.78 7.05 14.23
C PHE A 186 12.94 8.08 15.35
N ALA A 187 12.23 9.21 15.29
CA ALA A 187 12.21 10.19 16.36
C ALA A 187 11.79 9.55 17.71
N GLN A 188 12.29 10.11 18.81
CA GLN A 188 12.08 9.54 20.13
C GLN A 188 10.59 9.35 20.47
N GLU A 189 9.72 10.26 20.04
CA GLU A 189 8.27 10.21 20.25
C GLU A 189 7.63 9.05 19.49
N VAL A 190 8.09 8.78 18.26
CA VAL A 190 7.63 7.65 17.46
C VAL A 190 8.04 6.33 18.11
N ILE A 191 9.30 6.21 18.48
CA ILE A 191 9.84 5.04 19.21
C ILE A 191 9.09 4.80 20.52
N ALA A 192 8.81 5.86 21.30
CA ALA A 192 8.02 5.74 22.53
C ALA A 192 6.59 5.25 22.27
N SER A 193 5.98 5.70 21.18
CA SER A 193 4.64 5.23 20.77
C SER A 193 4.64 3.74 20.40
N ILE A 194 5.68 3.29 19.69
CA ILE A 194 5.86 1.87 19.36
C ILE A 194 6.07 1.05 20.64
N HIS A 195 6.95 1.49 21.52
CA HIS A 195 7.14 0.84 22.82
C HIS A 195 5.82 0.66 23.57
N THR A 196 4.99 1.70 23.61
CA THR A 196 3.69 1.67 24.27
C THR A 196 2.75 0.65 23.60
N LEU A 197 2.75 0.58 22.28
CA LEU A 197 1.90 -0.35 21.52
C LEU A 197 2.35 -1.81 21.75
N VAL A 198 3.64 -2.09 21.59
CA VAL A 198 4.18 -3.45 21.72
C VAL A 198 4.11 -3.98 23.16
N ALA A 199 4.41 -3.16 24.18
CA ALA A 199 4.35 -3.54 25.59
C ALA A 199 2.95 -3.95 26.07
N ARG A 200 1.90 -3.49 25.37
CA ARG A 200 0.49 -3.81 25.69
C ARG A 200 0.02 -5.12 25.08
N THR A 201 0.75 -5.66 24.10
CA THR A 201 0.25 -6.73 23.23
C THR A 201 1.22 -7.86 22.96
N LEU A 202 2.51 -7.64 23.14
CA LEU A 202 3.57 -8.60 22.89
C LEU A 202 4.25 -9.00 24.22
N SER A 203 4.89 -10.15 24.23
CA SER A 203 5.81 -10.54 25.31
C SER A 203 7.04 -9.63 25.32
N VAL A 204 7.76 -9.60 26.44
CA VAL A 204 9.00 -8.82 26.59
C VAL A 204 10.01 -9.19 25.50
N ALA A 205 10.23 -10.49 25.26
CA ALA A 205 11.16 -10.95 24.25
C ALA A 205 10.77 -10.55 22.82
N GLU A 206 9.47 -10.58 22.49
CA GLU A 206 8.98 -10.10 21.18
C GLU A 206 9.16 -8.59 21.03
N ALA A 207 8.87 -7.82 22.08
CA ALA A 207 9.07 -6.38 22.08
C ALA A 207 10.55 -6.02 21.89
N GLU A 208 11.46 -6.68 22.60
CA GLU A 208 12.91 -6.50 22.45
C GLU A 208 13.37 -6.80 21.02
N ARG A 209 12.88 -7.89 20.40
CA ARG A 209 13.18 -8.21 18.99
C ARG A 209 12.69 -7.12 18.04
N VAL A 210 11.47 -6.63 18.21
CA VAL A 210 10.95 -5.51 17.40
C VAL A 210 11.88 -4.30 17.49
N MET A 211 12.27 -3.92 18.70
CA MET A 211 13.15 -2.76 18.90
C MET A 211 14.55 -2.97 18.30
N ALA A 212 15.11 -4.16 18.44
CA ALA A 212 16.40 -4.49 17.84
C ALA A 212 16.36 -4.41 16.29
N VAL A 213 15.27 -4.87 15.67
CA VAL A 213 15.10 -4.72 14.20
C VAL A 213 14.99 -3.27 13.80
N LEU A 214 14.22 -2.44 14.52
CA LEU A 214 14.09 -1.02 14.20
C LEU A 214 15.43 -0.28 14.29
N GLU A 215 16.27 -0.62 15.24
CA GLU A 215 17.63 -0.08 15.32
C GLU A 215 18.51 -0.53 14.13
N ARG A 216 18.37 -1.78 13.68
CA ARG A 216 19.04 -2.26 12.47
C ARG A 216 18.54 -1.57 11.22
N VAL A 217 17.24 -1.30 11.10
CA VAL A 217 16.67 -0.52 9.99
C VAL A 217 17.29 0.88 9.96
N ARG A 218 17.35 1.55 11.09
CA ARG A 218 17.99 2.86 11.22
C ARG A 218 19.46 2.83 10.77
N THR A 219 20.19 1.83 11.21
CA THR A 219 21.60 1.62 10.84
C THR A 219 21.74 1.36 9.32
N ALA A 220 20.85 0.52 8.75
CA ALA A 220 20.84 0.23 7.31
C ALA A 220 20.53 1.47 6.48
N GLU A 221 19.57 2.30 6.89
CA GLU A 221 19.27 3.56 6.22
C GLU A 221 20.43 4.56 6.28
N GLN A 222 21.13 4.64 7.41
CA GLN A 222 22.33 5.48 7.53
C GLN A 222 23.45 4.99 6.61
N ALA A 223 23.66 3.67 6.52
CA ALA A 223 24.67 3.08 5.64
C ALA A 223 24.34 3.26 4.16
N LEU A 224 23.09 3.09 3.77
CA LEU A 224 22.61 3.30 2.40
C LEU A 224 22.61 4.78 2.01
N GLY A 225 22.35 5.67 2.96
CA GLY A 225 22.12 7.09 2.71
C GLY A 225 20.82 7.35 1.96
N GLN A 226 20.55 8.62 1.70
CA GLN A 226 19.35 9.09 0.99
C GLN A 226 19.66 9.58 -0.44
N GLY A 227 20.68 9.01 -1.06
CA GLY A 227 21.03 9.31 -2.44
C GLY A 227 20.01 8.72 -3.43
N PRO A 228 19.97 9.23 -4.68
CA PRO A 228 18.99 8.80 -5.68
C PRO A 228 19.15 7.35 -6.13
N ASP A 229 20.23 6.68 -5.72
CA ASP A 229 20.48 5.28 -6.01
C ASP A 229 20.00 4.32 -4.91
N THR A 230 19.63 4.86 -3.75
CA THR A 230 19.22 4.09 -2.57
C THR A 230 17.87 4.50 -2.00
N PHE A 231 17.43 5.74 -2.26
CA PHE A 231 16.22 6.32 -1.71
C PHE A 231 15.46 7.12 -2.77
N GLY A 232 14.12 7.06 -2.73
CA GLY A 232 13.27 7.79 -3.68
C GLY A 232 11.79 7.46 -3.52
N LEU A 233 10.98 7.94 -4.48
CA LEU A 233 9.58 7.60 -4.56
C LEU A 233 9.44 6.15 -5.05
N ILE A 234 8.72 5.35 -4.29
CA ILE A 234 8.47 3.93 -4.55
C ILE A 234 6.99 3.60 -4.43
N HIS A 235 6.59 2.43 -4.89
CA HIS A 235 5.19 1.97 -4.79
C HIS A 235 4.80 1.61 -3.36
N ALA A 236 5.73 1.03 -2.62
CA ALA A 236 5.63 0.65 -1.21
C ALA A 236 4.68 -0.52 -0.87
N ASP A 237 3.86 -0.99 -1.80
CA ASP A 237 2.95 -2.13 -1.56
C ASP A 237 2.91 -3.11 -2.74
N LEU A 238 4.09 -3.37 -3.38
CA LEU A 238 4.23 -4.26 -4.54
C LEU A 238 4.26 -5.74 -4.17
N HIS A 239 3.22 -6.23 -3.52
CA HIS A 239 3.01 -7.66 -3.33
C HIS A 239 2.22 -8.29 -4.49
N TYR A 240 2.14 -9.63 -4.55
CA TYR A 240 1.47 -10.34 -5.66
C TYR A 240 -0.03 -10.02 -5.76
N GLY A 241 -0.67 -9.54 -4.70
CA GLY A 241 -2.05 -9.07 -4.71
C GLY A 241 -2.25 -7.75 -5.45
N ASN A 242 -1.18 -6.99 -5.68
CA ASN A 242 -1.17 -5.72 -6.40
C ASN A 242 -0.49 -5.83 -7.78
N LEU A 243 -0.29 -7.07 -8.28
CA LEU A 243 0.30 -7.34 -9.59
C LEU A 243 -0.67 -8.11 -10.49
N LEU A 244 -0.96 -7.53 -11.65
CA LEU A 244 -1.75 -8.17 -12.70
C LEU A 244 -0.84 -8.79 -13.75
N PHE A 245 -0.98 -10.08 -13.97
CA PHE A 245 -0.21 -10.83 -14.96
C PHE A 245 -1.05 -11.07 -16.22
N ALA A 246 -0.53 -10.73 -17.38
CA ALA A 246 -1.18 -10.96 -18.67
C ALA A 246 -0.16 -11.10 -19.80
N ARG A 247 -0.26 -12.19 -20.58
CA ARG A 247 0.51 -12.39 -21.81
C ARG A 247 2.02 -12.07 -21.70
N GLY A 248 2.62 -12.42 -20.56
CA GLY A 248 4.05 -12.20 -20.31
C GLY A 248 4.42 -10.79 -19.82
N THR A 249 3.44 -9.92 -19.60
CA THR A 249 3.61 -8.60 -18.94
C THR A 249 3.14 -8.66 -17.49
N VAL A 250 3.71 -7.77 -16.67
CA VAL A 250 3.32 -7.53 -15.27
C VAL A 250 2.93 -6.06 -15.15
N ARG A 251 1.80 -5.78 -14.49
CA ARG A 251 1.25 -4.46 -14.28
C ARG A 251 1.06 -4.22 -12.80
N ALA A 252 1.52 -3.09 -12.29
CA ALA A 252 1.25 -2.67 -10.92
C ALA A 252 -0.12 -1.99 -10.83
N ILE A 253 -0.85 -2.27 -9.75
CA ILE A 253 -2.07 -1.59 -9.36
C ILE A 253 -1.97 -1.17 -7.90
N ASP A 254 -2.87 -0.27 -7.48
CA ASP A 254 -3.00 0.19 -6.09
C ASP A 254 -1.77 0.97 -5.60
N PHE A 255 -1.58 2.16 -6.18
CA PHE A 255 -0.52 3.10 -5.84
C PHE A 255 -0.84 3.95 -4.59
N ASP A 256 -1.88 3.60 -3.85
CA ASP A 256 -2.37 4.38 -2.71
C ASP A 256 -1.31 4.58 -1.62
N ASP A 257 -0.46 3.58 -1.43
CA ASP A 257 0.64 3.61 -0.46
C ASP A 257 1.95 4.18 -0.98
N CYS A 258 2.03 4.58 -2.27
CA CYS A 258 3.27 5.12 -2.81
C CYS A 258 3.81 6.26 -1.94
N GLY A 259 5.13 6.30 -1.76
CA GLY A 259 5.77 7.27 -0.89
C GLY A 259 7.29 7.21 -0.99
N PHE A 260 7.96 8.04 -0.20
CA PHE A 260 9.41 8.10 -0.19
C PHE A 260 10.01 7.08 0.78
N GLY A 261 10.98 6.30 0.32
CA GLY A 261 11.66 5.31 1.14
C GLY A 261 12.85 4.67 0.45
N PRO A 262 13.55 3.76 1.16
CA PRO A 262 14.62 2.96 0.58
C PRO A 262 14.11 2.15 -0.61
N LEU A 263 14.85 2.14 -1.72
CA LEU A 263 14.44 1.42 -2.94
C LEU A 263 14.32 -0.09 -2.71
N LEU A 264 15.03 -0.62 -1.72
CA LEU A 264 14.96 -2.02 -1.30
C LEU A 264 13.61 -2.40 -0.67
N TYR A 265 12.80 -1.42 -0.28
CA TYR A 265 11.52 -1.68 0.36
C TYR A 265 10.51 -2.34 -0.60
N ASP A 266 10.45 -1.93 -1.88
CA ASP A 266 9.58 -2.59 -2.86
C ASP A 266 9.87 -4.09 -3.03
N PRO A 267 11.13 -4.55 -3.26
CA PRO A 267 11.43 -5.98 -3.24
C PRO A 267 11.14 -6.65 -1.89
N ALA A 268 11.39 -5.95 -0.76
CA ALA A 268 11.13 -6.49 0.57
C ALA A 268 9.65 -6.80 0.80
N VAL A 269 8.73 -5.94 0.34
CA VAL A 269 7.28 -6.19 0.38
C VAL A 269 6.92 -7.49 -0.34
N MET A 270 7.43 -7.71 -1.55
CA MET A 270 7.18 -8.95 -2.30
C MET A 270 7.76 -10.17 -1.57
N PHE A 271 8.98 -10.05 -1.06
CA PHE A 271 9.64 -11.17 -0.38
C PHE A 271 8.98 -11.53 0.94
N ASN A 272 8.47 -10.55 1.69
CA ASN A 272 7.68 -10.80 2.88
C ASN A 272 6.48 -11.72 2.61
N GLU A 273 5.80 -11.52 1.51
CA GLU A 273 4.60 -12.28 1.14
C GLU A 273 4.88 -13.74 0.74
N ILE A 274 6.08 -14.03 0.26
CA ILE A 274 6.45 -15.36 -0.25
C ILE A 274 7.54 -16.05 0.56
N LEU A 275 7.97 -15.43 1.67
CA LEU A 275 9.10 -15.89 2.49
C LEU A 275 8.98 -17.36 2.93
N ASP A 276 7.75 -17.78 3.29
CA ASP A 276 7.47 -19.12 3.79
C ASP A 276 7.18 -20.14 2.66
N TRP A 277 7.34 -19.74 1.38
CA TRP A 277 7.14 -20.64 0.25
C TRP A 277 8.38 -21.50 0.00
N PRO A 278 8.23 -22.80 -0.29
CA PRO A 278 9.38 -23.68 -0.61
C PRO A 278 10.24 -23.15 -1.77
N GLU A 279 9.60 -22.45 -2.71
CA GLU A 279 10.23 -21.89 -3.91
C GLU A 279 10.93 -20.55 -3.65
N TYR A 280 10.84 -19.99 -2.44
CA TYR A 280 11.34 -18.65 -2.10
C TYR A 280 12.76 -18.36 -2.60
N PRO A 281 13.79 -19.25 -2.37
CA PRO A 281 15.15 -18.94 -2.82
C PRO A 281 15.24 -18.73 -4.34
N ALA A 282 14.56 -19.56 -5.11
CA ALA A 282 14.53 -19.46 -6.57
C ALA A 282 13.78 -18.24 -7.06
N LEU A 283 12.64 -17.91 -6.44
CA LEU A 283 11.83 -16.75 -6.78
C LEU A 283 12.56 -15.45 -6.43
N ARG A 284 13.21 -15.38 -5.25
CA ARG A 284 14.06 -14.26 -4.84
C ARG A 284 15.18 -14.00 -5.84
N ALA A 285 15.94 -15.03 -6.19
CA ALA A 285 17.04 -14.91 -7.14
C ALA A 285 16.56 -14.38 -8.51
N ARG A 286 15.40 -14.80 -8.98
CA ARG A 286 14.84 -14.35 -10.26
C ARG A 286 14.33 -12.91 -10.22
N LEU A 287 13.67 -12.50 -9.15
CA LEU A 287 13.26 -11.09 -9.01
C LEU A 287 14.49 -10.17 -9.03
N LEU A 288 15.51 -10.49 -8.24
CA LEU A 288 16.73 -9.70 -8.19
C LEU A 288 17.48 -9.70 -9.52
N ALA A 289 17.50 -10.82 -10.25
CA ALA A 289 18.04 -10.89 -11.60
C ALA A 289 17.30 -9.97 -12.58
N GLY A 290 15.95 -9.96 -12.52
CA GLY A 290 15.12 -9.05 -13.31
C GLY A 290 15.37 -7.58 -12.96
N TYR A 291 15.44 -7.26 -11.67
CA TYR A 291 15.74 -5.92 -11.18
C TYR A 291 17.08 -5.42 -11.72
N ARG A 292 18.15 -6.22 -11.62
CA ARG A 292 19.51 -5.89 -12.06
C ARG A 292 19.65 -5.68 -13.57
N ARG A 293 18.75 -6.20 -14.38
CA ARG A 293 18.73 -5.92 -15.83
C ARG A 293 18.39 -4.46 -16.15
N VAL A 294 17.67 -3.81 -15.25
CA VAL A 294 17.16 -2.44 -15.47
C VAL A 294 17.89 -1.43 -14.60
N ARG A 295 18.25 -1.81 -13.39
CA ARG A 295 18.90 -0.95 -12.39
C ARG A 295 19.99 -1.73 -11.66
N PRO A 296 21.19 -1.16 -11.48
CA PRO A 296 22.22 -1.77 -10.64
C PRO A 296 21.72 -2.00 -9.21
N LEU A 297 22.09 -3.14 -8.64
CA LEU A 297 21.91 -3.44 -7.22
C LEU A 297 23.24 -4.01 -6.72
N PRO A 298 24.12 -3.17 -6.15
CA PRO A 298 25.38 -3.58 -5.55
C PRO A 298 25.18 -4.57 -4.41
N ALA A 299 26.15 -5.46 -4.20
CA ALA A 299 26.07 -6.48 -3.17
C ALA A 299 25.96 -5.87 -1.75
N GLU A 300 26.65 -4.75 -1.52
CA GLU A 300 26.60 -3.98 -0.29
C GLU A 300 25.20 -3.41 0.00
N HIS A 301 24.46 -3.00 -1.02
CA HIS A 301 23.07 -2.56 -0.87
C HIS A 301 22.15 -3.77 -0.62
N GLU A 302 22.30 -4.84 -1.43
CA GLU A 302 21.48 -6.06 -1.26
C GLU A 302 21.63 -6.68 0.12
N ALA A 303 22.78 -6.55 0.78
CA ALA A 303 23.02 -7.07 2.14
C ALA A 303 22.02 -6.53 3.18
N HIS A 304 21.38 -5.38 2.91
CA HIS A 304 20.38 -4.79 3.80
C HIS A 304 18.95 -5.27 3.51
N LEU A 305 18.72 -6.07 2.46
CA LEU A 305 17.37 -6.44 2.01
C LEU A 305 16.56 -7.19 3.08
N ASP A 306 17.20 -8.12 3.78
CA ASP A 306 16.52 -8.92 4.82
C ASP A 306 16.10 -8.05 6.03
N THR A 307 16.82 -6.96 6.28
CA THR A 307 16.43 -5.95 7.28
C THR A 307 15.12 -5.24 6.90
N PHE A 308 14.93 -4.91 5.62
CA PHE A 308 13.66 -4.31 5.15
C PHE A 308 12.51 -5.33 5.06
N ILE A 309 12.79 -6.61 4.82
CA ILE A 309 11.78 -7.68 4.94
C ILE A 309 11.31 -7.76 6.40
N ALA A 310 12.22 -7.71 7.35
CA ALA A 310 11.89 -7.70 8.78
C ALA A 310 11.09 -6.44 9.18
N LEU A 311 11.44 -5.26 8.63
CA LEU A 311 10.64 -4.03 8.81
C LEU A 311 9.21 -4.21 8.32
N ARG A 312 9.01 -4.72 7.08
CA ARG A 312 7.66 -4.96 6.54
C ARG A 312 6.85 -5.91 7.43
N ARG A 313 7.46 -6.97 7.95
CA ARG A 313 6.79 -7.89 8.89
C ARG A 313 6.38 -7.20 10.18
N ILE A 314 7.22 -6.31 10.72
CA ILE A 314 6.86 -5.50 11.89
C ILE A 314 5.67 -4.58 11.57
N GLN A 315 5.70 -3.89 10.43
CA GLN A 315 4.61 -3.03 10.00
C GLN A 315 3.30 -3.80 9.87
N ASP A 316 3.32 -4.98 9.24
CA ASP A 316 2.12 -5.84 9.12
C ASP A 316 1.60 -6.28 10.50
N ALA A 317 2.49 -6.67 11.41
CA ALA A 317 2.11 -7.06 12.76
C ALA A 317 1.52 -5.88 13.57
N LEU A 318 2.19 -4.74 13.56
CA LEU A 318 1.74 -3.54 14.26
C LEU A 318 0.44 -3.00 13.66
N TRP A 319 0.28 -3.08 12.35
CA TRP A 319 -0.96 -2.74 11.66
C TRP A 319 -2.12 -3.64 12.15
N VAL A 320 -1.94 -4.96 12.22
CA VAL A 320 -2.96 -5.87 12.76
C VAL A 320 -3.31 -5.51 14.20
N LEU A 321 -2.32 -5.17 15.02
CA LEU A 321 -2.53 -4.81 16.43
C LEU A 321 -3.28 -3.48 16.59
N ASP A 322 -3.00 -2.49 15.75
CA ASP A 322 -3.67 -1.19 15.76
C ASP A 322 -5.11 -1.33 15.23
N TRP A 323 -5.30 -2.12 14.18
CA TRP A 323 -6.57 -2.34 13.50
C TRP A 323 -7.44 -3.48 14.05
N ARG A 324 -7.02 -4.15 15.14
CA ARG A 324 -7.73 -5.29 15.74
C ARG A 324 -9.20 -5.07 16.05
N LYS A 325 -9.62 -3.82 16.23
CA LYS A 325 -11.02 -3.45 16.47
C LYS A 325 -11.81 -3.17 15.20
N HIS A 326 -11.14 -3.18 14.04
CA HIS A 326 -11.81 -2.90 12.77
C HIS A 326 -12.66 -4.10 12.32
N PRO A 327 -13.93 -3.91 11.91
CA PRO A 327 -14.84 -5.00 11.52
C PRO A 327 -14.35 -5.85 10.34
N GLY A 328 -13.42 -5.32 9.52
CA GLY A 328 -12.80 -6.04 8.41
C GLY A 328 -11.71 -7.02 8.83
N ILE A 329 -11.20 -6.90 10.06
CA ILE A 329 -10.21 -7.81 10.64
C ILE A 329 -10.94 -8.80 11.50
N SER A 330 -11.09 -10.04 11.00
CA SER A 330 -11.72 -11.15 11.70
C SER A 330 -10.70 -12.22 12.05
N GLY A 331 -10.91 -12.92 13.15
CA GLY A 331 -10.06 -14.02 13.59
C GLY A 331 -9.17 -13.68 14.77
N ASP A 332 -8.21 -14.56 15.04
CA ASP A 332 -7.22 -14.37 16.11
C ASP A 332 -6.11 -13.44 15.63
N TRP A 333 -6.34 -12.14 15.82
CA TRP A 333 -5.40 -11.08 15.46
C TRP A 333 -4.08 -11.15 16.25
N ALA A 334 -4.11 -11.65 17.50
CA ALA A 334 -2.90 -11.83 18.32
C ALA A 334 -2.01 -12.93 17.70
N ALA A 335 -2.58 -14.09 17.38
CA ALA A 335 -1.87 -15.14 16.69
C ALA A 335 -1.39 -14.72 15.30
N GLN A 336 -2.13 -13.88 14.59
CA GLN A 336 -1.71 -13.35 13.31
C GLN A 336 -0.49 -12.43 13.44
N ALA A 337 -0.52 -11.49 14.38
CA ALA A 337 0.62 -10.62 14.66
C ALA A 337 1.85 -11.43 15.09
N GLN A 338 1.68 -12.41 15.98
CA GLN A 338 2.76 -13.30 16.41
C GLN A 338 3.37 -14.11 15.27
N ARG A 339 2.55 -14.65 14.34
CA ARG A 339 3.06 -15.34 13.15
C ARG A 339 3.88 -14.41 12.25
N SER A 340 3.50 -13.15 12.12
CA SER A 340 4.31 -12.15 11.39
C SER A 340 5.62 -11.87 12.08
N LEU A 341 5.67 -11.89 13.41
CA LEU A 341 6.88 -11.60 14.19
C LEU A 341 7.81 -12.79 14.38
N ALA A 342 7.32 -14.04 14.30
CA ALA A 342 8.10 -15.24 14.61
C ALA A 342 9.45 -15.35 13.84
N PRO A 343 9.52 -15.10 12.50
CA PRO A 343 10.77 -15.24 11.75
C PRO A 343 11.66 -13.98 11.75
N ILE A 344 11.30 -12.93 12.49
CA ILE A 344 12.02 -11.63 12.43
C ILE A 344 13.47 -11.77 12.93
N GLY A 345 13.70 -12.57 13.98
CA GLY A 345 15.03 -12.77 14.56
C GLY A 345 16.02 -13.35 13.55
N ASP A 346 15.61 -14.38 12.83
CA ASP A 346 16.43 -15.07 11.83
C ASP A 346 16.77 -14.17 10.65
N LEU A 347 15.78 -13.43 10.14
CA LEU A 347 15.95 -12.50 9.01
C LEU A 347 16.90 -11.35 9.32
N ALA A 348 16.83 -10.83 10.55
CA ALA A 348 17.68 -9.73 10.95
C ALA A 348 19.06 -10.18 11.45
N GLY A 349 19.37 -11.48 11.47
CA GLY A 349 20.61 -12.01 12.03
C GLY A 349 20.74 -11.72 13.54
N ILE A 350 19.61 -11.61 14.24
CA ILE A 350 19.54 -11.48 15.68
C ILE A 350 19.47 -12.91 16.22
N CYS A 351 20.61 -13.50 16.56
CA CYS A 351 20.63 -14.73 17.35
C CYS A 351 20.01 -14.42 18.72
N VAL A 352 18.96 -15.15 19.07
CA VAL A 352 18.36 -15.16 20.42
C VAL A 352 19.15 -16.13 21.30
#